data_35e84af0fe035b6687489b160785b79b
#
_entry.id   35e84af0fe035b6687489b160785b79b
#
_cell.length_a   1.000
_cell.length_b   1.000
_cell.length_c   1.000
_cell.angle_alpha   90.00
_cell.angle_beta   90.00
_cell.angle_gamma   90.00
#
_symmetry.space_group_name_H-M   'P 1'
#
loop_
_entity.id
_entity.type
_entity.pdbx_description
1 polymer ?
#
loop_
_entity_poly.entity_id
_entity_poly.type
_entity_poly.pdbx_seq_one_letter_code
_entity_poly.pdbx_strand_id
1 'polypeptide(L)'
;MAIITSSTAIGYELPTVSQKLSVNLNRVLTDAGEVDTIHTDSTAAAREGLTRPIAVGSRLFGVIPRMMMLCFEEGWIVGGKGSVVTRRSAGIDDLITAKGYVTGKIPEGDTKLRFECEVWVETDKGEKVIVGQCSGLVDKD
;
A
#
# COMPACT_ATOMS: atom_id res chain seq x y z
N MET A 1 -4.81 5.63 -18.76
CA MET A 1 -6.16 5.02 -18.72
C MET A 1 -6.26 4.07 -17.53
N ALA A 2 -7.32 4.18 -16.74
CA ALA A 2 -7.55 3.31 -15.61
C ALA A 2 -7.70 1.84 -16.04
N ILE A 3 -7.15 0.92 -15.26
CA ILE A 3 -7.22 -0.51 -15.54
C ILE A 3 -8.62 -1.04 -15.25
N ILE A 4 -9.25 -0.60 -14.16
CA ILE A 4 -10.60 -1.02 -13.80
C ILE A 4 -11.61 -0.17 -14.57
N THR A 5 -12.57 -0.85 -15.19
CA THR A 5 -13.69 -0.24 -15.93
C THR A 5 -15.01 -0.76 -15.37
N SER A 6 -16.11 -0.21 -15.82
CA SER A 6 -17.45 -0.64 -15.39
C SER A 6 -17.70 -2.14 -15.63
N SER A 7 -17.02 -2.74 -16.60
CA SER A 7 -17.16 -4.16 -16.94
C SER A 7 -16.20 -5.09 -16.19
N THR A 8 -15.29 -4.56 -15.37
CA THR A 8 -14.37 -5.39 -14.59
C THR A 8 -15.15 -6.29 -13.63
N ALA A 9 -14.78 -7.57 -13.57
CA ALA A 9 -15.49 -8.56 -12.77
C ALA A 9 -15.02 -8.56 -11.31
N ILE A 10 -15.92 -8.95 -10.40
CA ILE A 10 -15.55 -9.31 -9.03
C ILE A 10 -14.54 -10.46 -9.09
N GLY A 11 -13.51 -10.41 -8.27
CA GLY A 11 -12.42 -11.38 -8.27
C GLY A 11 -11.23 -10.98 -9.15
N TYR A 12 -11.35 -9.89 -9.92
CA TYR A 12 -10.24 -9.41 -10.73
C TYR A 12 -9.03 -9.08 -9.84
N GLU A 13 -7.88 -9.67 -10.17
CA GLU A 13 -6.63 -9.42 -9.44
C GLU A 13 -6.01 -8.09 -9.89
N LEU A 14 -5.74 -7.23 -8.91
CA LEU A 14 -5.16 -5.90 -9.19
C LEU A 14 -3.71 -6.03 -9.66
N PRO A 15 -3.23 -5.07 -10.47
CA PRO A 15 -1.81 -5.02 -10.81
C PRO A 15 -0.97 -4.85 -9.54
N THR A 16 0.15 -5.54 -9.46
CA THR A 16 1.02 -5.46 -8.29
C THR A 16 1.97 -4.27 -8.39
N VAL A 17 2.35 -3.73 -7.23
CA VAL A 17 3.36 -2.68 -7.11
C VAL A 17 4.37 -3.12 -6.08
N SER A 18 5.64 -3.16 -6.45
CA SER A 18 6.71 -3.59 -5.56
C SER A 18 7.69 -2.46 -5.30
N GLN A 19 8.29 -2.49 -4.13
CA GLN A 19 9.35 -1.55 -3.76
C GLN A 19 10.33 -2.20 -2.80
N LYS A 20 11.63 -1.98 -3.05
CA LYS A 20 12.67 -2.37 -2.11
C LYS A 20 12.83 -1.29 -1.05
N LEU A 21 12.88 -1.70 0.21
CA LEU A 21 13.06 -0.78 1.33
C LEU A 21 14.54 -0.42 1.47
N SER A 22 14.85 0.86 1.67
CA SER A 22 16.22 1.34 1.88
C SER A 22 16.30 2.28 3.09
N VAL A 23 17.43 2.26 3.77
CA VAL A 23 17.67 3.13 4.93
C VAL A 23 17.70 4.61 4.53
N ASN A 24 18.23 4.92 3.35
CA ASN A 24 18.31 6.31 2.89
C ASN A 24 16.93 6.95 2.76
N LEU A 25 15.96 6.21 2.27
CA LEU A 25 14.61 6.72 2.14
C LEU A 25 13.90 6.82 3.49
N ASN A 26 14.21 5.92 4.42
CA ASN A 26 13.75 6.07 5.80
C ASN A 26 14.25 7.39 6.42
N ARG A 27 15.49 7.76 6.17
CA ARG A 27 16.05 9.03 6.64
C ARG A 27 15.29 10.24 6.11
N VAL A 28 14.95 10.22 4.83
CA VAL A 28 14.16 11.29 4.21
C VAL A 28 12.77 11.39 4.85
N LEU A 29 12.11 10.26 5.05
CA LEU A 29 10.74 10.22 5.58
C LEU A 29 10.64 10.56 7.06
N THR A 30 11.69 10.29 7.85
CA THR A 30 11.67 10.57 9.29
C THR A 30 12.21 11.95 9.64
N ASP A 31 12.76 12.68 8.67
CA ASP A 31 13.48 13.93 8.91
C ASP A 31 14.54 13.76 10.01
N ALA A 32 15.15 12.59 10.07
CA ALA A 32 16.02 12.17 11.16
C ALA A 32 17.50 12.47 10.88
N GLY A 33 17.80 13.43 10.00
CA GLY A 33 19.12 13.73 9.46
C GLY A 33 20.32 13.51 10.37
N GLU A 34 20.25 13.94 11.61
CA GLU A 34 21.33 13.83 12.59
C GLU A 34 21.02 12.91 13.77
N VAL A 35 19.78 12.43 13.88
CA VAL A 35 19.34 11.57 14.99
C VAL A 35 19.10 10.17 14.50
N ASP A 36 19.82 9.21 15.06
CA ASP A 36 19.66 7.80 14.73
C ASP A 36 18.42 7.23 15.41
N THR A 37 17.59 6.52 14.65
CA THR A 37 16.35 5.90 15.11
C THR A 37 16.31 4.44 14.72
N ILE A 38 15.31 3.72 15.17
CA ILE A 38 15.06 2.33 14.77
C ILE A 38 14.87 2.17 13.26
N HIS A 39 14.61 3.27 12.56
CA HIS A 39 14.43 3.28 11.10
C HIS A 39 15.72 3.51 10.33
N THR A 40 16.77 3.99 10.97
CA THR A 40 17.97 4.49 10.30
C THR A 40 19.27 3.90 10.83
N ASP A 41 19.28 3.29 12.01
CA ASP A 41 20.50 2.83 12.66
C ASP A 41 20.36 1.45 13.28
N SER A 42 21.31 0.56 12.96
CA SER A 42 21.30 -0.82 13.45
C SER A 42 21.47 -0.91 14.97
N THR A 43 22.26 -0.02 15.57
CA THR A 43 22.47 -0.01 17.02
C THR A 43 21.19 0.44 17.74
N ALA A 44 20.52 1.48 17.26
CA ALA A 44 19.26 1.93 17.82
C ALA A 44 18.19 0.83 17.69
N ALA A 45 18.11 0.16 16.54
CA ALA A 45 17.21 -0.96 16.32
C ALA A 45 17.49 -2.12 17.28
N ALA A 46 18.76 -2.47 17.49
CA ALA A 46 19.16 -3.55 18.40
C ALA A 46 18.76 -3.27 19.85
N ARG A 47 18.82 -2.01 20.29
CA ARG A 47 18.39 -1.62 21.65
C ARG A 47 16.91 -1.89 21.88
N GLU A 48 16.11 -1.88 20.83
CA GLU A 48 14.67 -2.16 20.88
C GLU A 48 14.36 -3.63 20.52
N GLY A 49 15.37 -4.50 20.47
CA GLY A 49 15.20 -5.92 20.20
C GLY A 49 15.02 -6.28 18.72
N LEU A 50 15.32 -5.36 17.81
CA LEU A 50 15.21 -5.59 16.37
C LEU A 50 16.53 -6.09 15.80
N THR A 51 16.46 -6.94 14.78
CA THR A 51 17.65 -7.48 14.11
C THR A 51 18.26 -6.51 13.11
N ARG A 52 17.47 -5.54 12.66
CA ARG A 52 17.88 -4.52 11.67
C ARG A 52 16.90 -3.34 11.72
N PRO A 53 17.25 -2.19 11.14
CA PRO A 53 16.31 -1.08 11.02
C PRO A 53 15.05 -1.50 10.28
N ILE A 54 13.92 -0.93 10.69
CA ILE A 54 12.62 -1.21 10.09
C ILE A 54 12.12 -0.01 9.29
N ALA A 55 11.25 -0.27 8.33
CA ALA A 55 10.68 0.77 7.50
C ALA A 55 9.74 1.68 8.31
N VAL A 56 9.69 2.94 7.92
CA VAL A 56 8.67 3.88 8.39
C VAL A 56 7.30 3.40 7.88
N GLY A 57 6.26 3.49 8.73
CA GLY A 57 4.91 3.01 8.39
C GLY A 57 4.33 3.62 7.11
N SER A 58 4.56 4.91 6.87
CA SER A 58 4.12 5.59 5.65
C SER A 58 4.74 4.99 4.39
N ARG A 59 5.94 4.46 4.50
CA ARG A 59 6.62 3.80 3.40
C ARG A 59 6.00 2.44 3.06
N LEU A 60 5.61 1.69 4.09
CA LEU A 60 4.90 0.42 3.90
C LEU A 60 3.55 0.66 3.23
N PHE A 61 2.82 1.67 3.67
CA PHE A 61 1.51 2.01 3.12
C PHE A 61 1.62 2.54 1.69
N GLY A 62 2.65 3.31 1.35
CA GLY A 62 2.76 4.08 0.10
C GLY A 62 2.61 3.26 -1.19
N VAL A 63 2.89 1.96 -1.17
CA VAL A 63 2.69 1.10 -2.35
C VAL A 63 1.21 0.85 -2.66
N ILE A 64 0.32 0.96 -1.66
CA ILE A 64 -1.12 0.80 -1.88
C ILE A 64 -1.72 1.94 -2.72
N PRO A 65 -1.53 3.23 -2.38
CA PRO A 65 -2.00 4.31 -3.23
C PRO A 65 -1.45 4.24 -4.66
N ARG A 66 -0.20 3.81 -4.83
CA ARG A 66 0.37 3.62 -6.17
C ARG A 66 -0.39 2.56 -6.97
N MET A 67 -0.73 1.46 -6.32
CA MET A 67 -1.56 0.41 -6.95
C MET A 67 -2.96 0.94 -7.27
N MET A 68 -3.57 1.67 -6.34
CA MET A 68 -4.90 2.24 -6.54
C MET A 68 -4.91 3.28 -7.67
N MET A 69 -3.84 4.06 -7.84
CA MET A 69 -3.71 4.99 -8.96
C MET A 69 -3.71 4.28 -10.31
N LEU A 70 -3.04 3.13 -10.40
CA LEU A 70 -3.07 2.32 -11.62
C LEU A 70 -4.49 1.79 -11.91
N CYS A 71 -5.20 1.42 -10.87
CA CYS A 71 -6.55 0.85 -10.99
C CYS A 71 -7.60 1.87 -11.41
N PHE A 72 -7.59 3.06 -10.79
CA PHE A 72 -8.69 4.00 -10.84
C PHE A 72 -8.34 5.39 -11.37
N GLU A 73 -7.06 5.75 -11.40
CA GLU A 73 -6.60 7.09 -11.77
C GLU A 73 -7.39 8.18 -11.03
N GLU A 74 -8.09 9.06 -11.78
CA GLU A 74 -8.89 10.13 -11.17
C GLU A 74 -9.91 9.61 -10.16
N GLY A 75 -10.47 8.43 -10.37
CA GLY A 75 -11.42 7.81 -9.46
C GLY A 75 -10.82 7.49 -8.09
N TRP A 76 -9.52 7.33 -8.00
CA TRP A 76 -8.83 7.23 -6.72
C TRP A 76 -8.61 8.61 -6.08
N ILE A 77 -8.18 9.58 -6.87
CA ILE A 77 -7.90 10.94 -6.37
C ILE A 77 -9.16 11.59 -5.81
N VAL A 78 -10.26 11.50 -6.55
CA VAL A 78 -11.52 12.18 -6.20
C VAL A 78 -12.35 11.40 -5.19
N GLY A 79 -12.37 10.09 -5.29
CA GLY A 79 -13.29 9.25 -4.52
C GLY A 79 -12.65 8.07 -3.81
N GLY A 80 -11.32 8.01 -3.74
CA GLY A 80 -10.63 6.92 -3.08
C GLY A 80 -10.90 6.87 -1.59
N LYS A 81 -11.14 5.65 -1.07
CA LYS A 81 -11.29 5.37 0.36
C LYS A 81 -10.42 4.19 0.71
N GLY A 82 -9.88 4.18 1.92
CA GLY A 82 -9.09 3.07 2.39
C GLY A 82 -9.10 2.95 3.90
N SER A 83 -9.05 1.73 4.37
CA SER A 83 -8.90 1.40 5.78
C SER A 83 -7.95 0.22 5.87
N VAL A 84 -6.78 0.43 6.46
CA VAL A 84 -5.74 -0.59 6.55
C VAL A 84 -5.20 -0.69 7.97
N VAL A 85 -4.67 -1.86 8.28
CA VAL A 85 -4.05 -2.14 9.58
C VAL A 85 -2.63 -2.63 9.31
N THR A 86 -1.65 -2.03 9.99
CA THR A 86 -0.28 -2.52 9.99
C THR A 86 -0.18 -3.67 10.98
N ARG A 87 0.18 -4.84 10.50
CA ARG A 87 0.29 -6.05 11.32
C ARG A 87 1.70 -6.35 11.76
N ARG A 88 2.68 -5.99 10.96
CA ARG A 88 4.10 -6.27 11.20
C ARG A 88 4.95 -5.16 10.64
N SER A 89 6.14 -5.01 11.16
CA SER A 89 7.17 -4.20 10.53
C SER A 89 7.84 -4.98 9.39
N ALA A 90 8.44 -4.25 8.46
CA ALA A 90 9.34 -4.81 7.48
C ALA A 90 10.71 -4.15 7.65
N GLY A 91 11.76 -4.92 7.46
CA GLY A 91 13.13 -4.42 7.60
C GLY A 91 13.66 -3.78 6.32
N ILE A 92 14.73 -3.01 6.46
CA ILE A 92 15.48 -2.56 5.29
C ILE A 92 15.94 -3.75 4.47
N ASP A 93 16.09 -3.56 3.17
CA ASP A 93 16.40 -4.57 2.15
C ASP A 93 15.28 -5.56 1.85
N ASP A 94 14.18 -5.55 2.60
CA ASP A 94 12.99 -6.31 2.20
C ASP A 94 12.40 -5.73 0.92
N LEU A 95 11.92 -6.62 0.06
CA LEU A 95 11.07 -6.23 -1.05
C LEU A 95 9.62 -6.35 -0.58
N ILE A 96 8.86 -5.27 -0.68
CA ILE A 96 7.43 -5.27 -0.37
C ILE A 96 6.62 -5.16 -1.64
N THR A 97 5.47 -5.82 -1.68
CA THR A 97 4.59 -5.85 -2.84
C THR A 97 3.14 -5.62 -2.40
N ALA A 98 2.50 -4.62 -2.99
CA ALA A 98 1.07 -4.41 -2.83
C ALA A 98 0.32 -5.34 -3.78
N LYS A 99 -0.70 -6.01 -3.25
CA LYS A 99 -1.58 -6.94 -3.98
C LYS A 99 -3.02 -6.70 -3.56
N GLY A 100 -3.93 -7.18 -4.36
CA GLY A 100 -5.33 -7.09 -4.04
C GLY A 100 -6.22 -7.68 -5.12
N TYR A 101 -7.51 -7.69 -4.84
CA TYR A 101 -8.52 -8.11 -5.80
C TYR A 101 -9.85 -7.42 -5.54
N VAL A 102 -10.67 -7.32 -6.58
CA VAL A 102 -11.99 -6.71 -6.50
C VAL A 102 -12.95 -7.62 -5.73
N THR A 103 -13.59 -7.07 -4.71
CA THR A 103 -14.56 -7.80 -3.88
C THR A 103 -16.00 -7.36 -4.09
N GLY A 104 -16.20 -6.13 -4.55
CA GLY A 104 -17.54 -5.57 -4.69
C GLY A 104 -17.62 -4.50 -5.75
N LYS A 105 -18.85 -4.24 -6.18
CA LYS A 105 -19.17 -3.29 -7.24
C LYS A 105 -20.54 -2.74 -6.96
N ILE A 106 -20.61 -1.48 -6.54
CA ILE A 106 -21.82 -0.87 -6.02
C ILE A 106 -22.08 0.45 -6.74
N PRO A 107 -23.32 0.70 -7.22
CA PRO A 107 -23.67 2.02 -7.74
C PRO A 107 -23.46 3.11 -6.69
N GLU A 108 -22.88 4.23 -7.12
CA GLU A 108 -22.71 5.41 -6.29
C GLU A 108 -23.21 6.63 -7.08
N GLY A 109 -24.40 7.11 -6.73
CA GLY A 109 -25.07 8.12 -7.53
C GLY A 109 -25.53 7.58 -8.89
N ASP A 110 -25.79 8.46 -9.83
CA ASP A 110 -26.36 8.10 -11.13
C ASP A 110 -25.29 7.75 -12.17
N THR A 111 -24.06 8.22 -12.00
CA THR A 111 -23.03 8.14 -13.04
C THR A 111 -21.79 7.33 -12.66
N LYS A 112 -21.68 6.90 -11.42
CA LYS A 112 -20.48 6.21 -10.92
C LYS A 112 -20.79 4.85 -10.34
N LEU A 113 -19.76 3.98 -10.38
CA LEU A 113 -19.71 2.74 -9.63
C LEU A 113 -18.56 2.82 -8.65
N ARG A 114 -18.77 2.35 -7.44
CA ARG A 114 -17.68 2.16 -6.48
C ARG A 114 -17.22 0.72 -6.54
N PHE A 115 -15.96 0.52 -6.84
CA PHE A 115 -15.33 -0.80 -6.80
C PHE A 115 -14.62 -0.95 -5.47
N GLU A 116 -15.00 -1.98 -4.72
CA GLU A 116 -14.36 -2.33 -3.47
C GLU A 116 -13.31 -3.39 -3.70
N CYS A 117 -12.18 -3.26 -3.00
CA CYS A 117 -11.04 -4.16 -3.15
C CYS A 117 -10.51 -4.58 -1.80
N GLU A 118 -10.15 -5.84 -1.67
CA GLU A 118 -9.30 -6.30 -0.58
C GLU A 118 -7.86 -6.07 -1.01
N VAL A 119 -7.06 -5.49 -0.12
CA VAL A 119 -5.67 -5.14 -0.43
C VAL A 119 -4.76 -5.56 0.71
N TRP A 120 -3.51 -5.84 0.38
CA TRP A 120 -2.48 -6.11 1.38
C TRP A 120 -1.11 -5.78 0.83
N VAL A 121 -0.15 -5.67 1.72
CA VAL A 121 1.27 -5.55 1.39
C VAL A 121 1.98 -6.73 2.01
N GLU A 122 2.78 -7.44 1.23
CA GLU A 122 3.55 -8.57 1.71
C GLU A 122 5.03 -8.41 1.40
N THR A 123 5.87 -9.06 2.21
CA THR A 123 7.31 -9.14 1.96
C THR A 123 7.61 -10.24 0.94
N ASP A 124 8.85 -10.30 0.46
CA ASP A 124 9.33 -11.36 -0.43
C ASP A 124 9.36 -12.75 0.22
N LYS A 125 9.12 -12.80 1.55
CA LYS A 125 8.95 -14.07 2.29
C LYS A 125 7.47 -14.46 2.43
N GLY A 126 6.56 -13.71 1.82
CA GLY A 126 5.12 -13.97 1.89
C GLY A 126 4.43 -13.52 3.17
N GLU A 127 5.11 -12.74 4.02
CA GLU A 127 4.52 -12.23 5.25
C GLU A 127 3.73 -10.95 4.98
N LYS A 128 2.46 -10.93 5.36
CA LYS A 128 1.61 -9.74 5.22
C LYS A 128 1.94 -8.73 6.30
N VAL A 129 2.37 -7.53 5.90
CA VAL A 129 2.72 -6.44 6.82
C VAL A 129 1.59 -5.44 6.97
N ILE A 130 0.77 -5.25 5.92
CA ILE A 130 -0.44 -4.43 5.95
C ILE A 130 -1.58 -5.23 5.33
N VAL A 131 -2.76 -5.13 5.91
CA VAL A 131 -3.99 -5.70 5.36
C VAL A 131 -5.13 -4.69 5.48
N GLY A 132 -6.07 -4.73 4.56
CA GLY A 132 -7.22 -3.86 4.62
C GLY A 132 -8.07 -3.85 3.37
N GLN A 133 -8.82 -2.77 3.21
CA GLN A 133 -9.74 -2.57 2.12
C GLN A 133 -9.58 -1.17 1.54
N CYS A 134 -9.66 -1.07 0.24
CA CYS A 134 -9.67 0.19 -0.49
C CYS A 134 -10.81 0.18 -1.50
N SER A 135 -11.23 1.36 -1.92
CA SER A 135 -12.21 1.48 -2.99
C SER A 135 -11.94 2.72 -3.83
N GLY A 136 -12.37 2.67 -5.08
CA GLY A 136 -12.27 3.78 -6.01
C GLY A 136 -13.51 3.89 -6.88
N LEU A 137 -13.64 5.01 -7.56
CA LEU A 137 -14.78 5.30 -8.43
C LEU A 137 -14.44 5.01 -9.88
N VAL A 138 -15.43 4.53 -10.60
CA VAL A 138 -15.37 4.26 -12.03
C VAL A 138 -16.64 4.82 -12.66
N ASP A 139 -16.53 5.38 -13.86
CA ASP A 139 -17.70 5.85 -14.60
C ASP A 139 -18.59 4.67 -14.99
N LYS A 140 -19.87 4.85 -14.81
CA LYS A 140 -20.91 3.99 -15.39
C LYS A 140 -20.94 4.18 -16.91
N ASP A 141 -21.17 3.12 -17.62
CA ASP A 141 -21.35 3.19 -19.07
C ASP A 141 -22.67 3.87 -19.45
#